data_1c5624330993216b1f8cbe93d414462d
#
_entry.id   1c5624330993216b1f8cbe93d414462d
#
_cell.length_a   1.000
_cell.length_b   1.000
_cell.length_c   1.000
_cell.angle_alpha   90.00
_cell.angle_beta   90.00
_cell.angle_gamma   90.00
#
_symmetry.space_group_name_H-M   'P 1'
#
loop_
_entity.id
_entity.type
_entity.pdbx_description
1 polymer ?
#
loop_
_entity_poly.entity_id
_entity_poly.type
_entity_poly.pdbx_seq_one_letter_code
_entity_poly.pdbx_strand_id
1 'polypeptide(L)'
;ELFDYLLKNNGDVIINNLDQIIKNFSKRFPDPTYIEGDGSIVDVELLQSEPEIKFKIKGQVFKSQLFGIYNFQNILFAMTLGKKFDIDEELSARSIENFKVDSNRSEKKYFGSNCLILDAYNANPISMQNAIDSFIKFEREYKILILSDMNELGKDSVSEHIKLAKFIETLNINVSYLVGDKMKSAHKTLSNSIWCKDTESLRSKLLNTQISNSDILVKGSRSFKLESLEETIRQISV
;
A
#
# COMPACT_ATOMS: atom_id res chain seq x y z
N GLU A 1 -13.45 19.70 -12.16
CA GLU A 1 -14.55 20.11 -11.24
C GLU A 1 -14.02 20.55 -9.86
N LEU A 2 -13.32 19.66 -9.08
CA LEU A 2 -12.85 20.01 -7.73
C LEU A 2 -11.93 21.23 -7.73
N PHE A 3 -10.90 21.25 -8.56
CA PHE A 3 -9.98 22.40 -8.67
C PHE A 3 -10.70 23.67 -9.12
N ASP A 4 -11.69 23.58 -10.01
CA ASP A 4 -12.48 24.75 -10.44
C ASP A 4 -13.36 25.28 -9.31
N TYR A 5 -13.92 24.38 -8.50
CA TYR A 5 -14.68 24.74 -7.30
C TYR A 5 -13.81 25.46 -6.28
N LEU A 6 -12.62 24.91 -5.98
CA LEU A 6 -11.67 25.53 -5.04
C LEU A 6 -11.25 26.93 -5.50
N LEU A 7 -10.89 27.10 -6.78
CA LEU A 7 -10.52 28.41 -7.35
C LEU A 7 -11.65 29.44 -7.21
N LYS A 8 -12.90 29.04 -7.51
CA LYS A 8 -14.06 29.92 -7.38
C LYS A 8 -14.37 30.34 -5.94
N ASN A 9 -13.98 29.53 -4.96
CA ASN A 9 -14.25 29.76 -3.55
C ASN A 9 -13.01 30.18 -2.75
N ASN A 10 -11.93 30.60 -3.42
CA ASN A 10 -10.64 30.96 -2.81
C ASN A 10 -10.11 29.85 -1.87
N GLY A 11 -10.31 28.60 -2.27
CA GLY A 11 -9.86 27.45 -1.50
C GLY A 11 -8.36 27.20 -1.69
N ASP A 12 -7.73 26.70 -0.64
CA ASP A 12 -6.33 26.28 -0.65
C ASP A 12 -6.15 24.88 -1.21
N VAL A 13 -4.95 24.61 -1.75
CA VAL A 13 -4.56 23.27 -2.21
C VAL A 13 -3.23 22.85 -1.63
N ILE A 14 -3.16 21.56 -1.23
CA ILE A 14 -1.92 20.87 -0.92
C ILE A 14 -1.70 19.82 -2.01
N ILE A 15 -0.55 19.88 -2.65
CA ILE A 15 -0.27 19.20 -3.92
C ILE A 15 0.87 18.19 -3.75
N ASN A 16 0.64 16.96 -4.20
CA ASN A 16 1.72 16.03 -4.50
C ASN A 16 2.37 16.46 -5.82
N ASN A 17 3.48 17.16 -5.73
CA ASN A 17 4.20 17.70 -6.88
C ASN A 17 5.07 16.65 -7.60
N LEU A 18 5.14 15.42 -7.11
CA LEU A 18 5.72 14.27 -7.83
C LEU A 18 4.78 13.78 -8.93
N ASP A 19 3.46 13.98 -8.78
CA ASP A 19 2.48 13.72 -9.84
C ASP A 19 2.43 14.90 -10.82
N GLN A 20 2.92 14.69 -12.04
CA GLN A 20 3.00 15.73 -13.07
C GLN A 20 1.63 16.27 -13.50
N ILE A 21 0.59 15.43 -13.48
CA ILE A 21 -0.77 15.85 -13.82
C ILE A 21 -1.28 16.81 -12.77
N ILE A 22 -1.17 16.43 -11.49
CA ILE A 22 -1.59 17.24 -10.35
C ILE A 22 -0.75 18.54 -10.29
N LYS A 23 0.57 18.43 -10.48
CA LYS A 23 1.47 19.59 -10.54
C LYS A 23 1.09 20.58 -11.64
N ASN A 24 0.66 20.11 -12.80
CA ASN A 24 0.20 21.01 -13.86
C ASN A 24 -1.11 21.71 -13.52
N PHE A 25 -2.03 21.02 -12.86
CA PHE A 25 -3.27 21.65 -12.38
C PHE A 25 -3.01 22.70 -11.30
N SER A 26 -2.02 22.49 -10.42
CA SER A 26 -1.71 23.41 -9.34
C SER A 26 -1.25 24.80 -9.82
N LYS A 27 -0.66 24.90 -11.03
CA LYS A 27 -0.25 26.20 -11.63
C LYS A 27 -1.39 27.19 -11.80
N ARG A 28 -2.65 26.76 -11.69
CA ARG A 28 -3.85 27.62 -11.73
C ARG A 28 -4.12 28.33 -10.40
N PHE A 29 -3.47 27.88 -9.32
CA PHE A 29 -3.62 28.48 -8.00
C PHE A 29 -2.52 29.52 -7.77
N PRO A 30 -2.84 30.66 -7.13
CA PRO A 30 -1.86 31.71 -6.89
C PRO A 30 -0.75 31.28 -5.93
N ASP A 31 -1.08 30.45 -4.93
CA ASP A 31 -0.15 30.01 -3.87
C ASP A 31 -0.41 28.53 -3.49
N PRO A 32 -0.02 27.57 -4.35
CA PRO A 32 -0.18 26.16 -4.04
C PRO A 32 0.89 25.71 -3.03
N THR A 33 0.48 24.98 -2.00
CA THR A 33 1.41 24.35 -1.05
C THR A 33 1.82 22.97 -1.59
N TYR A 34 3.13 22.69 -1.65
CA TYR A 34 3.65 21.41 -2.09
C TYR A 34 4.09 20.54 -0.91
N ILE A 35 3.99 19.20 -1.05
CA ILE A 35 4.38 18.28 0.02
C ILE A 35 5.88 18.01 0.04
N GLU A 36 6.61 18.28 -1.06
CA GLU A 36 8.03 17.98 -1.21
C GLU A 36 8.73 18.97 -2.14
N GLY A 37 10.05 19.17 -1.96
CA GLY A 37 10.89 19.99 -2.81
C GLY A 37 10.58 21.48 -2.77
N ASP A 38 10.85 22.19 -3.86
CA ASP A 38 10.64 23.63 -3.96
C ASP A 38 9.15 23.99 -3.77
N GLY A 39 8.89 24.87 -2.80
CA GLY A 39 7.54 25.26 -2.39
C GLY A 39 6.93 24.37 -1.30
N SER A 40 7.65 23.39 -0.77
CA SER A 40 7.26 22.69 0.45
C SER A 40 7.49 23.57 1.68
N ILE A 41 6.57 23.53 2.62
CA ILE A 41 6.65 24.23 3.90
C ILE A 41 7.22 23.36 5.04
N VAL A 42 7.53 22.10 4.74
CA VAL A 42 8.13 21.13 5.64
C VAL A 42 9.41 20.55 5.02
N ASP A 43 10.41 20.26 5.85
CA ASP A 43 11.64 19.59 5.46
C ASP A 43 11.69 18.22 6.15
N VAL A 44 11.31 17.18 5.42
CA VAL A 44 11.21 15.80 5.90
C VAL A 44 12.10 14.91 5.04
N GLU A 45 13.16 14.38 5.63
CA GLU A 45 14.09 13.47 4.96
C GLU A 45 13.66 12.01 5.16
N LEU A 46 13.46 11.26 4.07
CA LEU A 46 13.26 9.81 4.14
C LEU A 46 14.60 9.11 4.39
N LEU A 47 14.70 8.34 5.46
CA LEU A 47 15.87 7.51 5.76
C LEU A 47 15.69 6.05 5.35
N GLN A 48 14.47 5.53 5.47
CA GLN A 48 14.12 4.14 5.18
C GLN A 48 12.63 4.03 4.87
N SER A 49 12.26 3.20 3.90
CA SER A 49 10.85 2.95 3.54
C SER A 49 10.36 1.53 3.88
N GLU A 50 11.26 0.56 3.99
CA GLU A 50 10.94 -0.83 4.36
C GLU A 50 11.96 -1.36 5.39
N PRO A 51 11.58 -2.26 6.30
CA PRO A 51 10.24 -2.82 6.55
C PRO A 51 9.30 -1.85 7.27
N GLU A 52 9.75 -0.67 7.63
CA GLU A 52 9.01 0.42 8.24
C GLU A 52 9.64 1.76 7.83
N ILE A 53 8.84 2.81 7.81
CA ILE A 53 9.31 4.13 7.44
C ILE A 53 10.07 4.74 8.61
N LYS A 54 11.34 5.16 8.34
CA LYS A 54 12.11 6.06 9.18
C LYS A 54 12.31 7.37 8.44
N PHE A 55 12.05 8.47 9.11
CA PHE A 55 12.20 9.80 8.55
C PHE A 55 12.83 10.76 9.55
N LYS A 56 13.42 11.83 9.06
CA LYS A 56 14.12 12.81 9.89
C LYS A 56 13.52 14.20 9.71
N ILE A 57 13.35 14.93 10.82
CA ILE A 57 12.87 16.31 10.87
C ILE A 57 13.78 17.07 11.86
N LYS A 58 14.31 18.22 11.43
CA LYS A 58 15.16 19.08 12.29
C LYS A 58 16.30 18.31 12.98
N GLY A 59 16.84 17.31 12.30
CA GLY A 59 17.94 16.47 12.83
C GLY A 59 17.49 15.30 13.72
N GLN A 60 16.23 15.22 14.12
CA GLN A 60 15.67 14.15 14.94
C GLN A 60 15.03 13.06 14.05
N VAL A 61 15.26 11.79 14.42
CA VAL A 61 14.74 10.61 13.69
C VAL A 61 13.47 10.10 14.35
N PHE A 62 12.46 9.85 13.53
CA PHE A 62 11.17 9.27 13.90
C PHE A 62 10.92 7.98 13.12
N LYS A 63 10.14 7.08 13.71
CA LYS A 63 9.83 5.76 13.16
C LYS A 63 8.32 5.56 13.12
N SER A 64 7.78 5.30 11.93
CA SER A 64 6.36 4.99 11.76
C SER A 64 6.15 3.48 11.61
N GLN A 65 4.98 2.98 12.02
CA GLN A 65 4.58 1.59 11.78
C GLN A 65 4.21 1.31 10.31
N LEU A 66 4.06 2.35 9.51
CA LEU A 66 3.80 2.27 8.08
C LEU A 66 5.04 1.75 7.32
N PHE A 67 4.83 1.20 6.14
CA PHE A 67 5.89 0.81 5.22
C PHE A 67 5.55 1.27 3.79
N GLY A 68 6.58 1.32 2.93
CA GLY A 68 6.43 1.68 1.53
C GLY A 68 6.49 3.17 1.24
N ILE A 69 7.14 3.51 0.13
CA ILE A 69 7.32 4.89 -0.31
C ILE A 69 5.99 5.66 -0.49
N TYR A 70 4.92 4.96 -0.87
CA TYR A 70 3.59 5.56 -1.02
C TYR A 70 3.01 6.03 0.33
N ASN A 71 3.33 5.35 1.43
CA ASN A 71 2.96 5.81 2.77
C ASN A 71 3.83 6.96 3.26
N PHE A 72 5.07 7.08 2.80
CA PHE A 72 5.87 8.26 3.06
C PHE A 72 5.24 9.52 2.46
N GLN A 73 4.64 9.42 1.27
CA GLN A 73 3.87 10.54 0.72
C GLN A 73 2.69 10.93 1.62
N ASN A 74 2.00 9.97 2.23
CA ASN A 74 0.95 10.25 3.21
C ASN A 74 1.49 10.97 4.47
N ILE A 75 2.71 10.60 4.92
CA ILE A 75 3.41 11.29 6.01
C ILE A 75 3.71 12.73 5.61
N LEU A 76 4.21 12.98 4.40
CA LEU A 76 4.46 14.34 3.90
C LEU A 76 3.19 15.17 3.86
N PHE A 77 2.07 14.60 3.41
CA PHE A 77 0.76 15.27 3.45
C PHE A 77 0.34 15.64 4.88
N ALA A 78 0.45 14.69 5.82
CA ALA A 78 0.09 14.92 7.22
C ALA A 78 0.95 16.01 7.86
N MET A 79 2.27 15.98 7.62
CA MET A 79 3.21 16.99 8.11
C MET A 79 2.91 18.37 7.51
N THR A 80 2.68 18.44 6.20
CA THR A 80 2.33 19.70 5.51
C THR A 80 1.02 20.27 6.02
N LEU A 81 0.01 19.40 6.20
CA LEU A 81 -1.27 19.82 6.76
C LEU A 81 -1.12 20.34 8.20
N GLY A 82 -0.41 19.61 9.04
CA GLY A 82 -0.10 20.05 10.41
C GLY A 82 0.54 21.43 10.43
N LYS A 83 1.57 21.65 9.62
CA LYS A 83 2.29 22.92 9.50
C LYS A 83 1.35 24.07 9.04
N LYS A 84 0.48 23.77 8.07
CA LYS A 84 -0.50 24.76 7.56
C LYS A 84 -1.53 25.20 8.61
N PHE A 85 -1.78 24.35 9.61
CA PHE A 85 -2.63 24.67 10.77
C PHE A 85 -1.85 25.01 12.04
N ASP A 86 -0.61 25.49 11.90
CA ASP A 86 0.26 25.94 12.98
C ASP A 86 0.55 24.88 14.07
N ILE A 87 0.44 23.59 13.72
CA ILE A 87 0.85 22.50 14.59
C ILE A 87 2.38 22.37 14.49
N ASP A 88 3.04 22.26 15.65
CA ASP A 88 4.47 22.06 15.69
C ASP A 88 4.90 20.78 14.97
N GLU A 89 6.00 20.87 14.20
CA GLU A 89 6.47 19.77 13.35
C GLU A 89 6.91 18.55 14.15
N GLU A 90 7.50 18.75 15.33
CA GLU A 90 7.90 17.65 16.22
C GLU A 90 6.66 16.97 16.81
N LEU A 91 5.64 17.72 17.20
CA LEU A 91 4.37 17.18 17.67
C LEU A 91 3.68 16.37 16.58
N SER A 92 3.66 16.88 15.35
CA SER A 92 3.13 16.17 14.17
C SER A 92 3.89 14.86 13.94
N ALA A 93 5.23 14.89 13.99
CA ALA A 93 6.07 13.71 13.81
C ALA A 93 5.86 12.66 14.91
N ARG A 94 5.77 13.07 16.18
CA ARG A 94 5.44 12.16 17.29
C ARG A 94 4.03 11.56 17.17
N SER A 95 3.08 12.32 16.65
CA SER A 95 1.72 11.81 16.39
C SER A 95 1.74 10.72 15.30
N ILE A 96 2.54 10.91 14.25
CA ILE A 96 2.75 9.91 13.18
C ILE A 96 3.48 8.68 13.72
N GLU A 97 4.49 8.84 14.56
CA GLU A 97 5.20 7.73 15.21
C GLU A 97 4.29 6.87 16.08
N ASN A 98 3.37 7.50 16.80
CA ASN A 98 2.40 6.84 17.67
C ASN A 98 1.13 6.39 16.95
N PHE A 99 0.99 6.72 15.66
CA PHE A 99 -0.17 6.34 14.88
C PHE A 99 -0.25 4.83 14.73
N LYS A 100 -1.34 4.25 15.22
CA LYS A 100 -1.65 2.84 15.02
C LYS A 100 -2.42 2.68 13.72
N VAL A 101 -1.93 1.79 12.89
CA VAL A 101 -2.58 1.47 11.62
C VAL A 101 -3.92 0.80 11.91
N ASP A 102 -4.99 1.30 11.30
CA ASP A 102 -6.29 0.64 11.34
C ASP A 102 -6.22 -0.74 10.71
N SER A 103 -7.00 -1.67 11.23
CA SER A 103 -7.11 -3.03 10.72
C SER A 103 -7.23 -3.05 9.19
N ASN A 104 -6.50 -3.94 8.54
CA ASN A 104 -6.55 -4.21 7.10
C ASN A 104 -5.94 -3.13 6.18
N ARG A 105 -5.16 -2.18 6.70
CA ARG A 105 -4.45 -1.18 5.89
C ARG A 105 -2.95 -1.23 6.17
N SER A 106 -2.22 -2.04 5.42
CA SER A 106 -0.76 -2.18 5.57
C SER A 106 -0.31 -2.57 7.00
N GLU A 107 -1.13 -3.36 7.70
CA GLU A 107 -0.84 -3.84 9.06
C GLU A 107 0.15 -5.00 9.01
N LYS A 108 1.21 -4.96 9.83
CA LYS A 108 2.19 -6.05 9.95
C LYS A 108 1.93 -6.87 11.19
N LYS A 109 1.93 -8.20 11.04
CA LYS A 109 1.79 -9.19 12.11
C LYS A 109 2.85 -10.28 11.95
N TYR A 110 3.32 -10.83 13.05
CA TYR A 110 4.31 -11.89 13.07
C TYR A 110 3.73 -13.15 13.69
N PHE A 111 3.82 -14.27 12.97
CA PHE A 111 3.39 -15.59 13.41
C PHE A 111 4.51 -16.60 13.21
N GLY A 112 5.08 -17.12 14.30
CA GLY A 112 6.29 -17.94 14.23
C GLY A 112 7.41 -17.17 13.53
N SER A 113 8.00 -17.77 12.51
CA SER A 113 9.06 -17.17 11.69
C SER A 113 8.53 -16.29 10.54
N ASN A 114 7.20 -16.14 10.37
CA ASN A 114 6.58 -15.49 9.24
C ASN A 114 6.19 -14.04 9.54
N CYS A 115 6.18 -13.19 8.51
CA CYS A 115 5.65 -11.83 8.54
C CYS A 115 4.42 -11.74 7.61
N LEU A 116 3.26 -11.49 8.19
CA LEU A 116 2.03 -11.19 7.48
C LEU A 116 1.88 -9.68 7.32
N ILE A 117 1.65 -9.23 6.09
CA ILE A 117 1.26 -7.87 5.75
C ILE A 117 -0.18 -7.92 5.27
N LEU A 118 -1.07 -7.32 6.06
CA LEU A 118 -2.49 -7.30 5.80
C LEU A 118 -2.90 -5.93 5.23
N ASP A 119 -3.25 -5.89 3.94
CA ASP A 119 -3.67 -4.68 3.21
C ASP A 119 -4.96 -4.95 2.40
N ALA A 120 -5.98 -5.46 3.08
CA ALA A 120 -7.19 -6.01 2.49
C ALA A 120 -8.39 -5.04 2.49
N TYR A 121 -8.16 -3.73 2.62
CA TYR A 121 -9.24 -2.74 2.63
C TYR A 121 -9.77 -2.44 1.23
N ASN A 122 -8.89 -2.22 0.25
CA ASN A 122 -9.25 -1.96 -1.14
C ASN A 122 -8.10 -2.32 -2.10
N ALA A 123 -8.45 -2.55 -3.37
CA ALA A 123 -7.49 -2.88 -4.42
C ALA A 123 -7.82 -2.16 -5.73
N ASN A 124 -6.80 -1.48 -6.27
CA ASN A 124 -6.78 -0.95 -7.63
C ASN A 124 -5.38 -1.17 -8.23
N PRO A 125 -5.19 -1.01 -9.55
CA PRO A 125 -3.91 -1.33 -10.22
C PRO A 125 -2.70 -0.66 -9.58
N ILE A 126 -2.79 0.63 -9.29
CA ILE A 126 -1.70 1.42 -8.69
C ILE A 126 -1.39 0.94 -7.28
N SER A 127 -2.41 0.77 -6.44
CA SER A 127 -2.20 0.33 -5.06
C SER A 127 -1.69 -1.10 -4.96
N MET A 128 -2.09 -1.99 -5.89
CA MET A 128 -1.56 -3.35 -5.98
C MET A 128 -0.07 -3.33 -6.33
N GLN A 129 0.30 -2.59 -7.38
CA GLN A 129 1.69 -2.48 -7.80
C GLN A 129 2.57 -1.89 -6.70
N ASN A 130 2.18 -0.76 -6.10
CA ASN A 130 2.94 -0.11 -5.03
C ASN A 130 3.15 -1.02 -3.81
N ALA A 131 2.11 -1.77 -3.42
CA ALA A 131 2.22 -2.70 -2.29
C ALA A 131 3.17 -3.86 -2.60
N ILE A 132 3.11 -4.42 -3.81
CA ILE A 132 4.00 -5.50 -4.25
C ILE A 132 5.44 -4.99 -4.40
N ASP A 133 5.67 -3.80 -4.99
CA ASP A 133 6.99 -3.17 -5.10
C ASP A 133 7.66 -2.94 -3.74
N SER A 134 6.88 -2.58 -2.74
CA SER A 134 7.40 -2.44 -1.37
C SER A 134 7.60 -3.80 -0.70
N PHE A 135 6.70 -4.75 -0.95
CA PHE A 135 6.74 -6.09 -0.37
C PHE A 135 7.97 -6.90 -0.80
N ILE A 136 8.39 -6.83 -2.05
CA ILE A 136 9.56 -7.57 -2.54
C ILE A 136 10.87 -7.18 -1.86
N LYS A 137 10.92 -6.00 -1.22
CA LYS A 137 12.09 -5.49 -0.48
C LYS A 137 12.18 -6.00 0.95
N PHE A 138 11.20 -6.76 1.44
CA PHE A 138 11.28 -7.42 2.74
C PHE A 138 12.36 -8.51 2.73
N GLU A 139 12.87 -8.87 3.90
CA GLU A 139 14.15 -9.59 4.00
C GLU A 139 14.04 -11.10 3.79
N ARG A 140 12.88 -11.73 4.07
CA ARG A 140 12.73 -13.18 3.94
C ARG A 140 12.75 -13.60 2.48
N GLU A 141 13.42 -14.69 2.20
CA GLU A 141 13.56 -15.19 0.83
C GLU A 141 12.25 -15.76 0.25
N TYR A 142 11.41 -16.35 1.10
CA TYR A 142 10.17 -16.95 0.63
C TYR A 142 9.04 -15.91 0.62
N LYS A 143 8.50 -15.61 -0.57
CA LYS A 143 7.48 -14.58 -0.81
C LYS A 143 6.17 -15.21 -1.24
N ILE A 144 5.11 -14.92 -0.48
CA ILE A 144 3.74 -15.38 -0.77
C ILE A 144 2.85 -14.17 -1.04
N LEU A 145 2.16 -14.17 -2.18
CA LEU A 145 1.09 -13.21 -2.47
C LEU A 145 -0.27 -13.89 -2.30
N ILE A 146 -1.22 -13.21 -1.65
CA ILE A 146 -2.63 -13.56 -1.60
C ILE A 146 -3.38 -12.34 -2.12
N LEU A 147 -3.86 -12.41 -3.36
CA LEU A 147 -4.45 -11.27 -4.06
C LEU A 147 -5.86 -11.59 -4.50
N SER A 148 -6.80 -10.64 -4.33
CA SER A 148 -8.15 -10.80 -4.89
C SER A 148 -8.45 -9.82 -6.02
N ASP A 149 -9.59 -10.01 -6.66
CA ASP A 149 -10.06 -9.15 -7.74
C ASP A 149 -9.94 -7.67 -7.39
N MET A 150 -9.53 -6.89 -8.38
CA MET A 150 -9.68 -5.43 -8.39
C MET A 150 -11.06 -5.09 -8.92
N ASN A 151 -11.87 -4.42 -8.11
CA ASN A 151 -13.21 -3.97 -8.49
C ASN A 151 -13.16 -2.59 -9.17
N GLU A 152 -14.30 -2.16 -9.71
CA GLU A 152 -14.48 -0.81 -10.27
C GLU A 152 -13.67 -0.48 -11.53
N LEU A 153 -13.10 -1.49 -12.22
CA LEU A 153 -12.30 -1.31 -13.43
C LEU A 153 -13.14 -1.35 -14.73
N GLY A 154 -14.43 -1.64 -14.63
CA GLY A 154 -15.31 -1.70 -15.81
C GLY A 154 -14.76 -2.60 -16.93
N LYS A 155 -14.72 -2.08 -18.16
CA LYS A 155 -14.24 -2.79 -19.35
C LYS A 155 -12.75 -3.12 -19.34
N ASP A 156 -11.97 -2.41 -18.54
CA ASP A 156 -10.50 -2.57 -18.46
C ASP A 156 -10.08 -3.66 -17.46
N SER A 157 -11.06 -4.30 -16.79
CA SER A 157 -10.80 -5.28 -15.74
C SER A 157 -9.87 -6.41 -16.19
N VAL A 158 -10.14 -7.06 -17.32
CA VAL A 158 -9.32 -8.17 -17.82
C VAL A 158 -7.89 -7.71 -18.13
N SER A 159 -7.73 -6.59 -18.81
CA SER A 159 -6.42 -6.05 -19.19
C SER A 159 -5.59 -5.67 -17.97
N GLU A 160 -6.19 -5.07 -16.94
CA GLU A 160 -5.48 -4.66 -15.73
C GLU A 160 -5.05 -5.87 -14.87
N HIS A 161 -5.87 -6.92 -14.77
CA HIS A 161 -5.46 -8.16 -14.09
C HIS A 161 -4.32 -8.88 -14.84
N ILE A 162 -4.33 -8.87 -16.18
CA ILE A 162 -3.22 -9.42 -16.98
C ILE A 162 -1.94 -8.58 -16.82
N LYS A 163 -2.04 -7.25 -16.79
CA LYS A 163 -0.89 -6.37 -16.53
C LYS A 163 -0.27 -6.65 -15.16
N LEU A 164 -1.10 -6.79 -14.13
CA LEU A 164 -0.65 -7.15 -12.79
C LEU A 164 0.08 -8.50 -12.80
N ALA A 165 -0.46 -9.51 -13.47
CA ALA A 165 0.18 -10.82 -13.58
C ALA A 165 1.54 -10.75 -14.29
N LYS A 166 1.64 -10.02 -15.41
CA LYS A 166 2.90 -9.80 -16.12
C LYS A 166 3.93 -9.08 -15.25
N PHE A 167 3.50 -8.12 -14.46
CA PHE A 167 4.37 -7.44 -13.50
C PHE A 167 4.89 -8.43 -12.44
N ILE A 168 4.01 -9.23 -11.82
CA ILE A 168 4.40 -10.23 -10.81
C ILE A 168 5.36 -11.28 -11.40
N GLU A 169 5.17 -11.70 -12.66
CA GLU A 169 6.04 -12.66 -13.35
C GLU A 169 7.49 -12.18 -13.47
N THR A 170 7.72 -10.86 -13.44
CA THR A 170 9.09 -10.29 -13.45
C THR A 170 9.76 -10.27 -12.08
N LEU A 171 9.04 -10.64 -11.02
CA LEU A 171 9.50 -10.57 -9.64
C LEU A 171 9.82 -11.96 -9.09
N ASN A 172 10.68 -12.00 -8.06
CA ASN A 172 11.00 -13.25 -7.37
C ASN A 172 9.92 -13.58 -6.31
N ILE A 173 8.76 -14.05 -6.78
CA ILE A 173 7.64 -14.50 -5.96
C ILE A 173 7.53 -16.00 -6.02
N ASN A 174 7.52 -16.66 -4.87
CA ASN A 174 7.52 -18.14 -4.79
C ASN A 174 6.14 -18.71 -5.11
N VAL A 175 5.06 -18.09 -4.60
CA VAL A 175 3.69 -18.50 -4.90
C VAL A 175 2.73 -17.34 -4.81
N SER A 176 1.75 -17.31 -5.72
CA SER A 176 0.68 -16.32 -5.75
C SER A 176 -0.68 -17.01 -5.68
N TYR A 177 -1.42 -16.81 -4.60
CA TYR A 177 -2.82 -17.22 -4.49
C TYR A 177 -3.70 -16.10 -5.04
N LEU A 178 -4.48 -16.42 -6.07
CA LEU A 178 -5.33 -15.48 -6.81
C LEU A 178 -6.80 -15.80 -6.55
N VAL A 179 -7.53 -14.88 -5.94
CA VAL A 179 -8.89 -15.11 -5.45
C VAL A 179 -9.90 -14.28 -6.24
N GLY A 180 -10.91 -14.95 -6.81
CA GLY A 180 -12.00 -14.30 -7.53
C GLY A 180 -12.00 -14.59 -9.03
N ASP A 181 -13.15 -14.31 -9.65
CA ASP A 181 -13.39 -14.66 -11.05
C ASP A 181 -12.57 -13.81 -12.03
N LYS A 182 -12.32 -12.55 -11.72
CA LYS A 182 -11.52 -11.65 -12.55
C LYS A 182 -10.03 -12.03 -12.53
N MET A 183 -9.55 -12.57 -11.40
CA MET A 183 -8.20 -13.12 -11.27
C MET A 183 -7.92 -14.35 -12.12
N LYS A 184 -8.94 -15.01 -12.72
CA LYS A 184 -8.73 -16.07 -13.70
C LYS A 184 -7.86 -15.66 -14.88
N SER A 185 -7.99 -14.42 -15.33
CA SER A 185 -7.18 -13.88 -16.43
C SER A 185 -5.71 -13.72 -16.03
N ALA A 186 -5.45 -13.27 -14.79
CA ALA A 186 -4.11 -13.20 -14.21
C ALA A 186 -3.50 -14.60 -14.04
N HIS A 187 -4.26 -15.56 -13.51
CA HIS A 187 -3.82 -16.94 -13.32
C HIS A 187 -3.34 -17.62 -14.62
N LYS A 188 -4.00 -17.36 -15.75
CA LYS A 188 -3.57 -17.88 -17.06
C LYS A 188 -2.22 -17.32 -17.55
N THR A 189 -1.78 -16.22 -16.97
CA THR A 189 -0.57 -15.51 -17.36
C THR A 189 0.59 -15.75 -16.40
N LEU A 190 0.30 -15.97 -15.11
CA LEU A 190 1.27 -16.09 -14.03
C LEU A 190 1.56 -17.57 -13.73
N SER A 191 2.80 -18.02 -13.97
CA SER A 191 3.20 -19.42 -13.88
C SER A 191 3.12 -19.98 -12.45
N ASN A 192 3.62 -19.24 -11.45
CA ASN A 192 3.63 -19.66 -10.04
C ASN A 192 2.36 -19.20 -9.31
N SER A 193 1.18 -19.51 -9.87
CA SER A 193 -0.08 -19.07 -9.27
C SER A 193 -1.05 -20.23 -9.02
N ILE A 194 -1.87 -20.07 -7.99
CA ILE A 194 -2.97 -20.97 -7.62
C ILE A 194 -4.24 -20.14 -7.58
N TRP A 195 -5.19 -20.46 -8.47
CA TRP A 195 -6.46 -19.79 -8.48
C TRP A 195 -7.45 -20.43 -7.49
N CYS A 196 -8.21 -19.56 -6.81
CA CYS A 196 -9.33 -19.91 -5.93
C CYS A 196 -10.54 -19.06 -6.28
N LYS A 197 -11.73 -19.68 -6.26
CA LYS A 197 -12.96 -18.97 -6.58
C LYS A 197 -13.29 -17.87 -5.57
N ASP A 198 -13.07 -18.17 -4.30
CA ASP A 198 -13.41 -17.33 -3.17
C ASP A 198 -12.45 -17.56 -2.00
N THR A 199 -12.60 -16.79 -0.94
CA THR A 199 -11.77 -16.85 0.27
C THR A 199 -11.88 -18.19 1.00
N GLU A 200 -13.05 -18.84 0.98
CA GLU A 200 -13.22 -20.12 1.66
C GLU A 200 -12.52 -21.27 0.92
N SER A 201 -12.55 -21.25 -0.42
CA SER A 201 -11.77 -22.22 -1.21
C SER A 201 -10.28 -22.03 -1.03
N LEU A 202 -9.80 -20.80 -0.83
CA LEU A 202 -8.41 -20.55 -0.47
C LEU A 202 -8.10 -21.04 0.95
N ARG A 203 -8.96 -20.73 1.92
CA ARG A 203 -8.81 -21.20 3.32
C ARG A 203 -8.63 -22.71 3.37
N SER A 204 -9.49 -23.46 2.69
CA SER A 204 -9.42 -24.92 2.63
C SER A 204 -8.11 -25.45 2.05
N LYS A 205 -7.53 -24.73 1.08
CA LYS A 205 -6.20 -25.09 0.53
C LYS A 205 -5.07 -24.78 1.51
N LEU A 206 -5.09 -23.60 2.15
CA LEU A 206 -4.06 -23.17 3.08
C LEU A 206 -3.96 -24.09 4.31
N LEU A 207 -5.08 -24.59 4.83
CA LEU A 207 -5.10 -25.51 5.98
C LEU A 207 -4.33 -26.82 5.74
N ASN A 208 -4.06 -27.18 4.47
CA ASN A 208 -3.25 -28.35 4.11
C ASN A 208 -1.78 -28.00 3.83
N THR A 209 -1.34 -26.81 4.20
CA THR A 209 0.04 -26.34 4.01
C THR A 209 0.67 -25.99 5.36
N GLN A 210 1.98 -25.92 5.37
CA GLN A 210 2.74 -25.28 6.47
C GLN A 210 3.65 -24.23 5.84
N ILE A 211 3.78 -23.09 6.52
CA ILE A 211 4.62 -21.99 6.08
C ILE A 211 5.61 -21.58 7.17
N SER A 212 6.85 -21.35 6.76
CA SER A 212 7.93 -20.91 7.65
C SER A 212 8.83 -19.93 6.91
N ASN A 213 9.48 -19.05 7.66
CA ASN A 213 10.44 -18.07 7.18
C ASN A 213 9.97 -17.31 5.92
N SER A 214 8.69 -16.91 5.92
CA SER A 214 8.02 -16.32 4.76
C SER A 214 7.53 -14.92 5.04
N ASP A 215 7.61 -14.04 4.03
CA ASP A 215 6.82 -12.82 3.98
C ASP A 215 5.54 -13.10 3.19
N ILE A 216 4.41 -12.64 3.71
CA ILE A 216 3.09 -12.90 3.14
C ILE A 216 2.37 -11.56 2.96
N LEU A 217 2.05 -11.19 1.72
CA LEU A 217 1.20 -10.03 1.43
C LEU A 217 -0.21 -10.47 1.12
N VAL A 218 -1.18 -10.00 1.90
CA VAL A 218 -2.62 -10.18 1.66
C VAL A 218 -3.20 -8.87 1.19
N LYS A 219 -3.64 -8.78 -0.08
CA LYS A 219 -4.21 -7.57 -0.64
C LYS A 219 -5.37 -7.86 -1.58
N GLY A 220 -6.46 -7.10 -1.44
CA GLY A 220 -7.62 -7.30 -2.30
C GLY A 220 -8.74 -6.32 -2.04
N SER A 221 -9.81 -6.46 -2.81
CA SER A 221 -11.04 -5.71 -2.61
C SER A 221 -11.78 -6.18 -1.36
N ARG A 222 -12.37 -5.25 -0.62
CA ARG A 222 -13.07 -5.47 0.65
C ARG A 222 -14.15 -6.56 0.58
N SER A 223 -14.78 -6.73 -0.58
CA SER A 223 -15.85 -7.74 -0.80
C SER A 223 -15.38 -9.18 -0.59
N PHE A 224 -14.07 -9.45 -0.71
CA PHE A 224 -13.49 -10.78 -0.51
C PHE A 224 -13.19 -11.10 0.95
N LYS A 225 -13.17 -10.10 1.84
CA LYS A 225 -12.89 -10.27 3.28
C LYS A 225 -11.63 -11.10 3.53
N LEU A 226 -10.55 -10.82 2.77
CA LEU A 226 -9.29 -11.57 2.87
C LEU A 226 -8.66 -11.49 4.27
N GLU A 227 -8.99 -10.47 5.06
CA GLU A 227 -8.59 -10.35 6.46
C GLU A 227 -9.03 -11.55 7.31
N SER A 228 -10.10 -12.22 6.92
CA SER A 228 -10.57 -13.43 7.61
C SER A 228 -9.60 -14.63 7.50
N LEU A 229 -8.60 -14.54 6.63
CA LEU A 229 -7.52 -15.55 6.50
C LEU A 229 -6.45 -15.42 7.59
N GLU A 230 -6.43 -14.34 8.35
CA GLU A 230 -5.41 -14.09 9.39
C GLU A 230 -5.25 -15.28 10.34
N GLU A 231 -6.36 -15.77 10.90
CA GLU A 231 -6.33 -16.90 11.81
C GLU A 231 -5.86 -18.19 11.14
N THR A 232 -6.25 -18.40 9.89
CA THR A 232 -5.75 -19.53 9.09
C THR A 232 -4.24 -19.46 8.89
N ILE A 233 -3.74 -18.27 8.52
CA ILE A 233 -2.30 -18.04 8.34
C ILE A 233 -1.55 -18.26 9.66
N ARG A 234 -2.12 -17.81 10.79
CA ARG A 234 -1.55 -18.07 12.11
C ARG A 234 -1.43 -19.56 12.41
N GLN A 235 -2.48 -20.34 12.14
CA GLN A 235 -2.51 -21.80 12.39
C GLN A 235 -1.50 -22.57 11.59
N ILE A 236 -1.22 -22.18 10.34
CA ILE A 236 -0.28 -22.87 9.44
C ILE A 236 1.15 -22.34 9.54
N SER A 237 1.39 -21.30 10.34
CA SER A 237 2.71 -20.70 10.57
C SER A 237 3.51 -21.46 11.62
N VAL A 238 4.74 -21.85 11.28
CA VAL A 238 5.69 -22.55 12.16
C VAL A 238 6.98 -21.76 12.32
#